data_6d9a2fe53910189b8487b507d9d0f22c
#
_entry.id   6d9a2fe53910189b8487b507d9d0f22c
#
_cell.length_a   1.000
_cell.length_b   1.000
_cell.length_c   1.000
_cell.angle_alpha   90.00
_cell.angle_beta   90.00
_cell.angle_gamma   90.00
#
_symmetry.space_group_name_H-M   'P 1'
#
loop_
_entity.id
_entity.type
_entity.pdbx_description
1 polymer ?
#
loop_
_entity_poly.entity_id
_entity_poly.type
_entity_poly.pdbx_seq_one_letter_code
_entity_poly.pdbx_strand_id
1 'polypeptide(L)'
;MPSYRINRINEDIQRELSALLRTVKDPRISSRMLSVVRVDTSNDLSYCKVYLSALDQGVEKDIRRGLKSAAGYLRRELSRALDLRHTPELHFILDNSIDEGARIIRMMNDLEEKEHDRDGE
;
A
#
# COMPACT_ATOMS: atom_id res chain seq x y z
N MET A 1 17.29 -9.06 8.02
CA MET A 1 16.48 -8.51 9.10
C MET A 1 16.58 -6.99 9.10
N PRO A 2 15.45 -6.26 9.14
CA PRO A 2 15.54 -4.81 9.15
C PRO A 2 16.20 -4.32 10.45
N SER A 3 16.93 -3.22 10.33
CA SER A 3 17.56 -2.59 11.47
C SER A 3 16.52 -1.92 12.36
N TYR A 4 16.90 -1.60 13.59
CA TYR A 4 16.03 -0.85 14.49
C TYR A 4 15.60 0.47 13.87
N ARG A 5 16.51 1.12 13.15
CA ARG A 5 16.22 2.37 12.46
C ARG A 5 15.14 2.20 11.40
N ILE A 6 15.22 1.12 10.61
CA ILE A 6 14.24 0.85 9.57
C ILE A 6 12.88 0.52 10.19
N ASN A 7 12.85 -0.22 11.28
CA ASN A 7 11.59 -0.52 11.96
C ASN A 7 10.90 0.74 12.44
N ARG A 8 11.67 1.68 12.98
CA ARG A 8 11.11 2.94 13.44
C ARG A 8 10.58 3.78 12.28
N ILE A 9 11.32 3.81 11.18
CA ILE A 9 10.87 4.51 9.97
C ILE A 9 9.57 3.89 9.47
N ASN A 10 9.48 2.56 9.46
CA ASN A 10 8.26 1.87 9.04
C ASN A 10 7.07 2.26 9.90
N GLU A 11 7.25 2.33 11.21
CA GLU A 11 6.18 2.73 12.13
C GLU A 11 5.75 4.17 11.88
N ASP A 12 6.70 5.06 11.69
CA ASP A 12 6.42 6.47 11.42
C ASP A 12 5.67 6.64 10.10
N ILE A 13 6.11 5.94 9.07
CA ILE A 13 5.47 5.99 7.75
C ILE A 13 4.05 5.44 7.85
N GLN A 14 3.86 4.32 8.54
CA GLN A 14 2.54 3.72 8.70
C GLN A 14 1.57 4.69 9.35
N ARG A 15 2.00 5.33 10.42
CA ARG A 15 1.17 6.28 11.15
C ARG A 15 0.79 7.48 10.28
N GLU A 16 1.77 8.06 9.61
CA GLU A 16 1.52 9.23 8.78
C GLU A 16 0.68 8.91 7.55
N LEU A 17 0.94 7.80 6.90
CA LEU A 17 0.14 7.41 5.74
C LEU A 17 -1.30 7.11 6.13
N SER A 18 -1.52 6.51 7.29
CA SER A 18 -2.88 6.27 7.77
C SER A 18 -3.66 7.58 7.90
N ALA A 19 -3.00 8.62 8.40
CA ALA A 19 -3.62 9.93 8.51
C ALA A 19 -3.78 10.59 7.13
N LEU A 20 -2.76 10.50 6.29
CA LEU A 20 -2.77 11.17 4.98
C LEU A 20 -3.82 10.58 4.03
N LEU A 21 -4.06 9.28 4.10
CA LEU A 21 -5.07 8.65 3.25
C LEU A 21 -6.45 9.24 3.48
N ARG A 22 -6.72 9.73 4.68
CA ARG A 22 -7.99 10.37 5.00
C ARG A 22 -8.13 11.74 4.37
N THR A 23 -7.02 12.35 3.98
CA THR A 23 -7.01 13.68 3.36
C THR A 23 -7.10 13.65 1.85
N VAL A 24 -6.96 12.47 1.24
CA VAL A 24 -7.03 12.33 -0.20
C VAL A 24 -8.45 12.61 -0.66
N LYS A 25 -8.60 13.50 -1.61
CA LYS A 25 -9.92 13.93 -2.09
C LYS A 25 -10.50 13.08 -3.20
N ASP A 26 -9.72 12.14 -3.71
CA ASP A 26 -10.18 11.23 -4.76
C ASP A 26 -11.21 10.26 -4.20
N PRO A 27 -12.46 10.24 -4.75
CA PRO A 27 -13.51 9.36 -4.23
C PRO A 27 -13.14 7.87 -4.27
N ARG A 28 -12.23 7.49 -5.17
CA ARG A 28 -11.78 6.10 -5.23
C ARG A 28 -11.03 5.69 -3.98
N ILE A 29 -10.54 6.67 -3.21
CA ILE A 29 -9.82 6.46 -1.97
C ILE A 29 -10.65 6.92 -0.77
N SER A 30 -11.16 8.15 -0.83
CA SER A 30 -11.82 8.77 0.33
C SER A 30 -13.12 8.08 0.72
N SER A 31 -13.81 7.46 -0.24
CA SER A 31 -15.05 6.76 0.04
C SER A 31 -14.82 5.31 0.47
N ARG A 32 -13.56 4.87 0.56
CA ARG A 32 -13.23 3.51 0.94
C ARG A 32 -12.66 3.47 2.36
N MET A 33 -12.87 2.36 3.03
CA MET A 33 -12.28 2.16 4.35
C MET A 33 -10.96 1.42 4.17
N LEU A 34 -9.92 2.20 3.92
CA LEU A 34 -8.58 1.67 3.73
C LEU A 34 -7.81 1.70 5.03
N SER A 35 -7.09 0.64 5.31
CA SER A 35 -6.20 0.54 6.46
C SER A 35 -4.79 0.21 6.00
N VAL A 36 -3.81 0.89 6.57
CA VAL A 36 -2.41 0.53 6.35
C VAL A 36 -2.08 -0.60 7.29
N VAL A 37 -1.89 -1.79 6.73
CA VAL A 37 -1.65 -2.99 7.52
C VAL A 37 -0.19 -3.09 7.93
N ARG A 38 0.70 -2.78 6.99
CA ARG A 38 2.13 -2.92 7.22
C ARG A 38 2.89 -2.05 6.24
N VAL A 39 4.06 -1.62 6.66
CA VAL A 39 4.98 -0.85 5.82
C VAL A 39 6.33 -1.56 5.88
N ASP A 40 6.97 -1.67 4.73
CA ASP A 40 8.27 -2.34 4.63
C ASP A 40 9.18 -1.50 3.72
N THR A 41 10.10 -0.78 4.34
CA THR A 41 11.02 0.12 3.66
C THR A 41 12.35 -0.58 3.38
N SER A 42 12.91 -0.37 2.19
CA SER A 42 14.22 -0.92 1.86
C SER A 42 15.31 -0.28 2.71
N ASN A 43 16.40 -1.02 2.91
CA ASN A 43 17.50 -0.56 3.78
C ASN A 43 18.13 0.74 3.29
N ASP A 44 18.14 0.96 1.99
CA ASP A 44 18.71 2.18 1.40
C ASP A 44 17.67 3.30 1.26
N LEU A 45 16.47 3.09 1.76
CA LEU A 45 15.36 4.04 1.72
C LEU A 45 14.92 4.42 0.29
N SER A 46 15.21 3.57 -0.68
CA SER A 46 14.87 3.87 -2.07
C SER A 46 13.39 3.61 -2.36
N TYR A 47 12.81 2.62 -1.72
CA TYR A 47 11.38 2.34 -1.91
C TYR A 47 10.76 1.80 -0.64
N CYS A 48 9.45 1.86 -0.60
CA CYS A 48 8.66 1.44 0.55
C CYS A 48 7.42 0.69 0.06
N LYS A 49 7.26 -0.53 0.50
CA LYS A 49 6.06 -1.30 0.22
C LYS A 49 5.02 -1.00 1.28
N VAL A 50 3.86 -0.53 0.84
CA VAL A 50 2.76 -0.17 1.73
C VAL A 50 1.63 -1.18 1.52
N TYR A 51 1.38 -2.00 2.52
CA TYR A 51 0.35 -3.01 2.46
C TYR A 51 -0.95 -2.45 3.00
N LEU A 52 -1.97 -2.45 2.15
CA LEU A 52 -3.26 -1.88 2.47
C LEU A 52 -4.33 -2.96 2.47
N SER A 53 -5.30 -2.79 3.34
CA SER A 53 -6.50 -3.63 3.36
C SER A 53 -7.72 -2.75 3.11
N ALA A 54 -8.64 -3.24 2.30
CA ALA A 54 -9.90 -2.56 2.03
C ALA A 54 -11.04 -3.47 2.44
N LEU A 55 -12.03 -2.90 3.12
CA LEU A 55 -13.23 -3.66 3.47
C LEU A 55 -14.12 -3.91 2.26
N ASP A 56 -14.12 -2.99 1.31
CA ASP A 56 -14.93 -3.13 0.10
C ASP A 56 -14.34 -4.16 -0.83
N GLN A 57 -15.18 -5.01 -1.40
CA GLN A 57 -14.75 -6.01 -2.36
C GLN A 57 -15.11 -5.58 -3.78
N GLY A 58 -14.31 -6.07 -4.74
CA GLY A 58 -14.57 -5.80 -6.13
C GLY A 58 -14.18 -4.42 -6.61
N VAL A 59 -13.46 -3.66 -5.77
CA VAL A 59 -13.08 -2.28 -6.08
C VAL A 59 -11.56 -2.10 -6.13
N GLU A 60 -10.82 -3.19 -6.21
CA GLU A 60 -9.36 -3.15 -6.18
C GLU A 60 -8.77 -2.31 -7.30
N LYS A 61 -9.35 -2.39 -8.49
CA LYS A 61 -8.86 -1.60 -9.62
C LYS A 61 -9.02 -0.11 -9.40
N ASP A 62 -10.18 0.28 -8.87
CA ASP A 62 -10.46 1.68 -8.59
C ASP A 62 -9.51 2.20 -7.52
N ILE A 63 -9.30 1.42 -6.46
CA ILE A 63 -8.40 1.80 -5.39
C ILE A 63 -6.98 1.95 -5.92
N ARG A 64 -6.51 1.01 -6.74
CA ARG A 64 -5.17 1.09 -7.31
C ARG A 64 -4.99 2.32 -8.18
N ARG A 65 -6.00 2.66 -8.98
CA ARG A 65 -5.97 3.87 -9.81
C ARG A 65 -5.93 5.11 -8.96
N GLY A 66 -6.72 5.14 -7.90
CA GLY A 66 -6.73 6.27 -6.98
C GLY A 66 -5.41 6.44 -6.26
N LEU A 67 -4.81 5.33 -5.80
CA LEU A 67 -3.50 5.36 -5.15
C LEU A 67 -2.42 5.82 -6.10
N LYS A 68 -2.46 5.37 -7.34
CA LYS A 68 -1.50 5.80 -8.34
C LYS A 68 -1.59 7.30 -8.58
N SER A 69 -2.82 7.82 -8.67
CA SER A 69 -3.02 9.25 -8.83
C SER A 69 -2.57 10.04 -7.61
N ALA A 70 -2.75 9.50 -6.41
CA ALA A 70 -2.42 10.18 -5.18
C ALA A 70 -0.98 9.99 -4.74
N ALA A 71 -0.22 9.12 -5.40
CA ALA A 71 1.11 8.73 -4.95
C ALA A 71 2.05 9.93 -4.77
N GLY A 72 2.04 10.85 -5.72
CA GLY A 72 2.88 12.04 -5.64
C GLY A 72 2.53 12.94 -4.46
N TYR A 73 1.25 13.13 -4.23
CA TYR A 73 0.75 13.89 -3.10
C TYR A 73 1.16 13.23 -1.77
N LEU A 74 0.92 11.92 -1.67
CA LEU A 74 1.22 11.19 -0.45
C LEU A 74 2.71 11.21 -0.14
N ARG A 75 3.54 11.05 -1.16
CA ARG A 75 4.98 11.07 -0.98
C ARG A 75 5.46 12.44 -0.52
N ARG A 76 4.94 13.48 -1.12
CA ARG A 76 5.32 14.86 -0.76
C ARG A 76 4.92 15.20 0.66
N GLU A 77 3.69 14.86 1.05
CA GLU A 77 3.22 15.13 2.41
C GLU A 77 3.94 14.29 3.43
N LEU A 78 4.27 13.05 3.07
CA LEU A 78 5.05 12.19 3.95
C LEU A 78 6.44 12.77 4.19
N SER A 79 7.06 13.29 3.14
CA SER A 79 8.36 13.94 3.23
C SER A 79 8.34 15.11 4.21
N ARG A 80 7.29 15.91 4.14
CA ARG A 80 7.13 17.04 5.05
C ARG A 80 6.93 16.61 6.48
N ALA A 81 6.07 15.61 6.67
CA ALA A 81 5.69 15.18 8.02
C ALA A 81 6.85 14.55 8.78
N LEU A 82 7.67 13.77 8.09
CA LEU A 82 8.73 12.99 8.71
C LEU A 82 10.13 13.59 8.55
N ASP A 83 10.24 14.66 7.78
CA ASP A 83 11.52 15.34 7.52
C ASP A 83 12.61 14.35 7.11
N LEU A 84 12.27 13.48 6.19
CA LEU A 84 13.20 12.47 5.72
C LEU A 84 14.16 13.07 4.70
N ARG A 85 15.44 12.68 4.82
CA ARG A 85 16.45 13.12 3.87
C ARG A 85 16.10 12.63 2.46
N HIS A 86 15.68 11.37 2.36
CA HIS A 86 15.21 10.78 1.14
C HIS A 86 13.85 10.18 1.41
N THR A 87 12.86 10.57 0.63
CA THR A 87 11.53 9.99 0.74
C THR A 87 11.45 8.80 -0.21
N PRO A 88 11.21 7.61 0.33
CA PRO A 88 11.16 6.43 -0.53
C PRO A 88 10.00 6.48 -1.51
N GLU A 89 10.16 5.82 -2.63
CA GLU A 89 9.08 5.64 -3.58
C GLU A 89 8.05 4.70 -2.98
N LEU A 90 6.79 5.07 -3.04
CA LEU A 90 5.72 4.30 -2.42
C LEU A 90 5.17 3.26 -3.40
N HIS A 91 5.15 2.01 -2.98
CA HIS A 91 4.57 0.90 -3.73
C HIS A 91 3.41 0.33 -2.93
N PHE A 92 2.19 0.55 -3.43
CA PHE A 92 1.00 0.14 -2.72
C PHE A 92 0.59 -1.27 -3.12
N ILE A 93 0.35 -2.11 -2.13
CA ILE A 93 -0.06 -3.50 -2.31
C ILE A 93 -1.35 -3.70 -1.56
N LEU A 94 -2.39 -4.09 -2.29
CA LEU A 94 -3.67 -4.41 -1.64
C LEU A 94 -3.60 -5.83 -1.10
N ASP A 95 -3.73 -5.94 0.20
CA ASP A 95 -3.73 -7.21 0.89
C ASP A 95 -5.03 -7.31 1.67
N ASN A 96 -5.94 -8.13 1.17
CA ASN A 96 -7.27 -8.24 1.77
C ASN A 96 -7.29 -9.37 2.79
N SER A 97 -6.58 -9.16 3.89
CA SER A 97 -6.43 -10.18 4.93
C SER A 97 -7.75 -10.53 5.62
N ILE A 98 -8.73 -9.63 5.56
CA ILE A 98 -10.05 -9.87 6.17
C ILE A 98 -10.75 -11.06 5.51
N ASP A 99 -10.48 -11.26 4.23
CA ASP A 99 -11.10 -12.32 3.45
C ASP A 99 -10.07 -13.40 3.11
N GLU A 100 -9.23 -13.72 4.08
CA GLU A 100 -8.07 -14.58 3.84
C GLU A 100 -8.44 -15.97 3.36
N GLY A 101 -9.50 -16.58 3.91
CA GLY A 101 -9.93 -17.90 3.48
C GLY A 101 -10.33 -17.93 2.02
N ALA A 102 -11.19 -17.02 1.61
CA ALA A 102 -11.61 -16.92 0.22
C ALA A 102 -10.45 -16.55 -0.69
N ARG A 103 -9.54 -15.72 -0.20
CA ARG A 103 -8.35 -15.32 -0.93
C ARG A 103 -7.43 -16.51 -1.21
N ILE A 104 -7.24 -17.35 -0.22
CA ILE A 104 -6.40 -18.54 -0.39
C ILE A 104 -7.00 -19.47 -1.45
N ILE A 105 -8.31 -19.67 -1.40
CA ILE A 105 -8.99 -20.50 -2.40
C ILE A 105 -8.83 -19.90 -3.78
N ARG A 106 -9.01 -18.59 -3.92
CA ARG A 106 -8.81 -17.93 -5.20
C ARG A 106 -7.39 -18.04 -5.71
N MET A 107 -6.43 -17.92 -4.81
CA MET A 107 -5.03 -18.07 -5.19
C MET A 107 -4.73 -19.47 -5.72
N MET A 108 -5.30 -20.49 -5.11
CA MET A 108 -5.11 -21.86 -5.57
C MET A 108 -5.70 -22.04 -6.97
N ASN A 109 -6.86 -21.45 -7.23
CA ASN A 109 -7.48 -21.52 -8.54
C ASN A 109 -6.74 -20.68 -9.58
N ASP A 110 -6.26 -19.50 -9.16
CA ASP A 110 -5.62 -18.56 -10.05
C ASP A 110 -4.18 -18.93 -10.38
N LEU A 111 -3.56 -19.78 -9.58
CA LEU A 111 -2.19 -20.21 -9.85
C LEU A 111 -2.06 -20.84 -11.25
N GLU A 112 -3.06 -21.58 -11.67
CA GLU A 112 -3.05 -22.18 -12.97
C GLU A 112 -3.24 -21.15 -14.08
N GLU A 113 -4.10 -20.16 -13.84
CA GLU A 113 -4.36 -19.11 -14.82
C GLU A 113 -3.25 -18.10 -14.89
N LYS A 114 -2.68 -17.74 -13.75
CA LYS A 114 -1.64 -16.72 -13.70
C LYS A 114 -0.33 -17.15 -14.31
N GLU A 115 -0.08 -18.42 -14.41
CA GLU A 115 1.08 -18.89 -15.13
C GLU A 115 1.02 -18.49 -16.60
N HIS A 116 -0.19 -18.30 -17.12
CA HIS A 116 -0.40 -17.85 -18.49
C HIS A 116 -0.46 -16.33 -18.61
N ASP A 117 -0.91 -15.64 -17.56
CA ASP A 117 -1.16 -14.21 -17.59
C ASP A 117 -0.12 -13.39 -16.85
N ARG A 118 0.85 -14.03 -16.24
CA ARG A 118 1.84 -13.35 -15.42
C ARG A 118 2.55 -12.23 -16.16
N ASP A 119 2.84 -12.45 -17.43
CA ASP A 119 3.55 -11.48 -18.25
C ASP A 119 2.66 -10.34 -18.72
N GLY A 120 1.36 -10.49 -18.56
CA GLY A 120 0.40 -9.49 -18.98
C GLY A 120 0.14 -8.40 -17.95
N GLU A 121 0.76 -8.48 -16.81
CA GLU A 121 0.55 -7.48 -15.78
C GLU A 121 1.25 -6.18 -16.06
#